data_13660076d1158d7febe90cf9e86e98b8
#
_entry.id   13660076d1158d7febe90cf9e86e98b8
#
_cell.length_a   1.000
_cell.length_b   1.000
_cell.length_c   1.000
_cell.angle_alpha   90.00
_cell.angle_beta   90.00
_cell.angle_gamma   90.00
#
_symmetry.space_group_name_H-M   'P 1'
#
loop_
_entity.id
_entity.type
_entity.pdbx_description
1 polymer ?
#
loop_
_entity_poly.entity_id
_entity_poly.type
_entity_poly.pdbx_seq_one_letter_code
_entity_poly.pdbx_strand_id
1 'polypeptide(L)'
;MKKMLTFLLLMVCGIAAIHAEDKEVNCGDSVVIKATAKPHYHFVRWDDGNTDSIRTITNIKQNVSLTAIFEANKYTATFKDCETGTVYYTQLEVPYNTTPTYGGTTPTKPSDAQYDYTFDSWQPNIGPIQGNTEYCAQFTSTLRKYIITFNNYDGTTLQSSEFEYGSTPVYSGSTPQKPSNAQYTYTFKGWKPGIVPVTGEAT
;
A
#
# COMPACT_ATOMS: atom_id res chain seq x y z
N MET A 1 -33.76 -48.09 -22.15
CA MET A 1 -33.39 -46.85 -22.88
C MET A 1 -32.36 -46.09 -22.05
N LYS A 2 -31.19 -45.84 -22.62
CA LYS A 2 -30.20 -44.98 -21.99
C LYS A 2 -30.67 -43.53 -22.02
N LYS A 3 -30.55 -42.79 -20.94
CA LYS A 3 -30.82 -41.36 -20.85
C LYS A 3 -29.52 -40.62 -20.61
N MET A 4 -29.34 -39.49 -21.27
CA MET A 4 -28.15 -38.69 -21.22
C MET A 4 -28.29 -37.63 -20.14
N LEU A 5 -27.29 -37.53 -19.26
CA LEU A 5 -27.18 -36.46 -18.28
C LEU A 5 -26.21 -35.43 -18.84
N THR A 6 -26.74 -34.30 -19.30
CA THR A 6 -25.94 -33.22 -19.88
C THR A 6 -25.57 -32.19 -18.81
N PHE A 7 -24.29 -31.99 -18.60
CA PHE A 7 -23.80 -30.89 -17.80
C PHE A 7 -23.45 -29.73 -18.71
N LEU A 8 -24.37 -28.80 -18.93
CA LEU A 8 -24.10 -27.59 -19.69
C LEU A 8 -23.44 -26.57 -18.80
N LEU A 9 -22.19 -26.25 -19.11
CA LEU A 9 -21.45 -25.14 -18.49
C LEU A 9 -21.75 -23.86 -19.27
N LEU A 10 -22.60 -23.00 -18.73
CA LEU A 10 -22.83 -21.67 -19.28
C LEU A 10 -21.81 -20.66 -18.70
N MET A 11 -20.98 -20.07 -19.56
CA MET A 11 -20.02 -19.05 -19.21
C MET A 11 -20.76 -17.72 -19.03
N VAL A 12 -20.98 -17.30 -17.79
CA VAL A 12 -21.35 -15.90 -17.48
C VAL A 12 -20.12 -15.19 -16.96
N CYS A 13 -19.90 -13.99 -17.43
CA CYS A 13 -18.71 -13.16 -17.22
C CYS A 13 -18.10 -13.29 -15.80
N GLY A 14 -16.85 -13.80 -15.72
CA GLY A 14 -16.07 -13.89 -14.48
C GLY A 14 -16.08 -15.25 -13.77
N ILE A 15 -16.75 -16.28 -14.28
CA ILE A 15 -16.81 -17.61 -13.64
C ILE A 15 -15.85 -18.58 -14.30
N ALA A 16 -15.01 -19.23 -13.47
CA ALA A 16 -14.07 -20.24 -13.92
C ALA A 16 -14.81 -21.53 -14.32
N ALA A 17 -14.71 -21.90 -15.59
CA ALA A 17 -15.31 -23.09 -16.13
C ALA A 17 -14.73 -24.37 -15.52
N ILE A 18 -15.60 -25.29 -15.14
CA ILE A 18 -15.24 -26.68 -14.83
C ILE A 18 -15.74 -27.53 -15.99
N HIS A 19 -14.93 -28.49 -16.42
CA HIS A 19 -15.36 -29.54 -17.32
C HIS A 19 -16.33 -30.42 -16.57
N ALA A 20 -17.60 -30.35 -16.96
CA ALA A 20 -18.57 -31.35 -16.61
C ALA A 20 -18.62 -32.37 -17.76
N GLU A 21 -18.32 -33.61 -17.48
CA GLU A 21 -18.49 -34.67 -18.46
C GLU A 21 -19.97 -35.11 -18.47
N ASP A 22 -20.54 -35.27 -19.67
CA ASP A 22 -21.84 -35.87 -19.84
C ASP A 22 -21.77 -37.33 -19.39
N LYS A 23 -22.63 -37.70 -18.47
CA LYS A 23 -22.68 -39.07 -17.97
C LYS A 23 -23.98 -39.76 -18.37
N GLU A 24 -23.84 -40.86 -19.09
CA GLU A 24 -25.00 -41.73 -19.43
C GLU A 24 -25.32 -42.66 -18.27
N VAL A 25 -26.57 -42.70 -17.88
CA VAL A 25 -27.10 -43.63 -16.86
C VAL A 25 -28.39 -44.30 -17.35
N ASN A 26 -28.71 -45.51 -16.80
CA ASN A 26 -29.97 -46.18 -17.14
C ASN A 26 -31.14 -45.47 -16.46
N CYS A 27 -32.33 -45.65 -17.04
CA CYS A 27 -33.57 -45.12 -16.48
C CYS A 27 -33.83 -45.72 -15.08
N GLY A 28 -33.98 -44.86 -14.06
CA GLY A 28 -34.16 -45.24 -12.67
C GLY A 28 -32.90 -45.34 -11.83
N ASP A 29 -31.73 -45.26 -12.45
CA ASP A 29 -30.44 -45.26 -11.73
C ASP A 29 -30.21 -43.97 -10.95
N SER A 30 -29.15 -43.98 -10.14
CA SER A 30 -28.67 -42.85 -9.38
C SER A 30 -27.24 -42.53 -9.77
N VAL A 31 -26.87 -41.24 -9.68
CA VAL A 31 -25.51 -40.77 -9.96
C VAL A 31 -25.02 -39.80 -8.88
N VAL A 32 -23.79 -39.96 -8.47
CA VAL A 32 -23.10 -38.95 -7.63
C VAL A 32 -22.42 -37.93 -8.54
N ILE A 33 -22.70 -36.67 -8.30
CA ILE A 33 -22.05 -35.52 -8.94
C ILE A 33 -21.24 -34.75 -7.92
N LYS A 34 -20.15 -34.13 -8.39
CA LYS A 34 -19.23 -33.32 -7.56
C LYS A 34 -18.87 -32.03 -8.27
N ALA A 35 -19.10 -30.93 -7.62
CA ALA A 35 -18.58 -29.63 -8.04
C ALA A 35 -17.18 -29.41 -7.42
N THR A 36 -16.16 -29.19 -8.26
CA THR A 36 -14.79 -28.96 -7.82
C THR A 36 -14.38 -27.56 -8.24
N ALA A 37 -14.09 -26.70 -7.26
CA ALA A 37 -13.65 -25.34 -7.50
C ALA A 37 -12.21 -25.31 -8.03
N LYS A 38 -11.90 -24.35 -8.91
CA LYS A 38 -10.52 -23.97 -9.24
C LYS A 38 -9.85 -23.26 -8.04
N PRO A 39 -8.52 -23.18 -8.00
CA PRO A 39 -7.83 -22.36 -7.01
C PRO A 39 -8.41 -20.95 -6.94
N HIS A 40 -8.56 -20.41 -5.73
CA HIS A 40 -9.13 -19.09 -5.45
C HIS A 40 -10.63 -18.91 -5.73
N TYR A 41 -11.35 -20.00 -5.94
CA TYR A 41 -12.81 -20.01 -6.05
C TYR A 41 -13.41 -21.03 -5.08
N HIS A 42 -14.66 -20.83 -4.70
CA HIS A 42 -15.42 -21.77 -3.91
C HIS A 42 -16.78 -22.06 -4.57
N PHE A 43 -17.28 -23.25 -4.33
CA PHE A 43 -18.62 -23.63 -4.75
C PHE A 43 -19.65 -22.93 -3.87
N VAL A 44 -20.66 -22.36 -4.49
CA VAL A 44 -21.78 -21.69 -3.80
C VAL A 44 -23.01 -22.60 -3.78
N ARG A 45 -23.46 -23.00 -4.96
CA ARG A 45 -24.66 -23.81 -5.12
C ARG A 45 -24.76 -24.35 -6.53
N TRP A 46 -25.65 -25.29 -6.71
CA TRP A 46 -26.17 -25.66 -8.02
C TRP A 46 -27.26 -24.68 -8.45
N ASP A 47 -27.58 -24.64 -9.75
CA ASP A 47 -28.63 -23.78 -10.32
C ASP A 47 -30.04 -24.11 -9.85
N ASP A 48 -30.28 -25.37 -9.36
CA ASP A 48 -31.51 -25.77 -8.68
C ASP A 48 -31.59 -25.35 -7.20
N GLY A 49 -30.57 -24.60 -6.69
CA GLY A 49 -30.52 -24.07 -5.34
C GLY A 49 -29.84 -24.97 -4.30
N ASN A 50 -29.47 -26.22 -4.64
CA ASN A 50 -28.80 -27.13 -3.71
C ASN A 50 -27.37 -26.66 -3.42
N THR A 51 -26.96 -26.68 -2.15
CA THR A 51 -25.65 -26.16 -1.65
C THR A 51 -24.64 -27.27 -1.38
N ASP A 52 -24.97 -28.54 -1.55
CA ASP A 52 -24.01 -29.62 -1.37
C ASP A 52 -23.14 -29.77 -2.60
N SER A 53 -21.84 -29.53 -2.44
CA SER A 53 -20.85 -29.65 -3.55
C SER A 53 -20.74 -31.08 -4.07
N ILE A 54 -21.13 -32.10 -3.27
CA ILE A 54 -21.22 -33.49 -3.65
C ILE A 54 -22.64 -33.92 -3.34
N ARG A 55 -23.37 -34.43 -4.36
CA ARG A 55 -24.76 -34.88 -4.18
C ARG A 55 -25.07 -36.07 -5.05
N THR A 56 -26.07 -36.82 -4.63
CA THR A 56 -26.61 -37.96 -5.40
C THR A 56 -27.92 -37.55 -6.05
N ILE A 57 -28.00 -37.70 -7.37
CA ILE A 57 -29.25 -37.57 -8.11
C ILE A 57 -29.81 -38.97 -8.25
N THR A 58 -31.02 -39.20 -7.71
CA THR A 58 -31.65 -40.53 -7.65
C THR A 58 -32.82 -40.64 -8.61
N ASN A 59 -33.13 -41.86 -9.03
CA ASN A 59 -34.33 -42.20 -9.83
C ASN A 59 -34.45 -41.34 -11.10
N ILE A 60 -33.38 -41.30 -11.89
CA ILE A 60 -33.27 -40.46 -13.10
C ILE A 60 -34.17 -41.03 -14.19
N LYS A 61 -35.31 -40.39 -14.48
CA LYS A 61 -36.29 -40.81 -15.48
C LYS A 61 -36.25 -39.98 -16.76
N GLN A 62 -35.57 -38.87 -16.75
CA GLN A 62 -35.41 -37.95 -17.89
C GLN A 62 -34.03 -37.32 -17.89
N ASN A 63 -33.66 -36.62 -18.95
CA ASN A 63 -32.40 -35.83 -18.96
C ASN A 63 -32.43 -34.78 -17.88
N VAL A 64 -31.33 -34.67 -17.14
CA VAL A 64 -31.12 -33.64 -16.08
C VAL A 64 -29.93 -32.79 -16.48
N SER A 65 -30.10 -31.47 -16.43
CA SER A 65 -29.01 -30.50 -16.60
C SER A 65 -28.85 -29.75 -15.31
N LEU A 66 -27.62 -29.67 -14.78
CA LEU A 66 -27.31 -28.98 -13.56
C LEU A 66 -26.03 -28.17 -13.77
N THR A 67 -26.05 -26.90 -13.32
CA THR A 67 -24.91 -25.98 -13.40
C THR A 67 -24.39 -25.66 -12.00
N ALA A 68 -23.10 -25.90 -11.76
CA ALA A 68 -22.46 -25.51 -10.54
C ALA A 68 -22.08 -24.02 -10.59
N ILE A 69 -22.44 -23.27 -9.55
CA ILE A 69 -22.16 -21.85 -9.40
C ILE A 69 -21.01 -21.68 -8.42
N PHE A 70 -19.99 -20.95 -8.83
CA PHE A 70 -18.79 -20.68 -8.05
C PHE A 70 -18.60 -19.17 -7.91
N GLU A 71 -18.03 -18.76 -6.80
CA GLU A 71 -17.62 -17.37 -6.57
C GLU A 71 -16.13 -17.29 -6.29
N ALA A 72 -15.53 -16.13 -6.59
CA ALA A 72 -14.16 -15.85 -6.26
C ALA A 72 -13.98 -15.72 -4.74
N ASN A 73 -12.94 -16.31 -4.20
CA ASN A 73 -12.56 -16.10 -2.81
C ASN A 73 -12.23 -14.61 -2.60
N LYS A 74 -12.53 -14.14 -1.41
CA LYS A 74 -12.29 -12.75 -1.02
C LYS A 74 -11.12 -12.67 -0.07
N TYR A 75 -10.37 -11.59 -0.18
CA TYR A 75 -9.13 -11.35 0.53
C TYR A 75 -9.12 -9.97 1.16
N THR A 76 -8.14 -9.74 2.01
CA THR A 76 -7.94 -8.47 2.69
C THR A 76 -6.73 -7.75 2.09
N ALA A 77 -6.89 -6.47 1.79
CA ALA A 77 -5.82 -5.56 1.43
C ALA A 77 -5.56 -4.60 2.58
N THR A 78 -4.35 -4.63 3.16
CA THR A 78 -3.95 -3.79 4.29
C THR A 78 -2.90 -2.79 3.86
N PHE A 79 -3.16 -1.51 4.06
CA PHE A 79 -2.26 -0.41 3.76
C PHE A 79 -1.68 0.14 5.07
N LYS A 80 -0.37 0.08 5.21
CA LYS A 80 0.31 0.38 6.49
C LYS A 80 1.68 1.03 6.32
N ASP A 81 2.18 1.61 7.38
CA ASP A 81 3.60 1.86 7.56
C ASP A 81 4.26 0.54 8.02
N CYS A 82 5.17 0.00 7.24
CA CYS A 82 5.82 -1.28 7.55
C CYS A 82 6.98 -1.14 8.55
N GLU A 83 7.47 0.08 8.80
CA GLU A 83 8.48 0.35 9.83
C GLU A 83 7.84 0.38 11.22
N THR A 84 6.72 1.08 11.35
CA THR A 84 6.03 1.27 12.63
C THR A 84 4.90 0.26 12.86
N GLY A 85 4.41 -0.39 11.80
CA GLY A 85 3.23 -1.26 11.83
C GLY A 85 1.90 -0.50 11.85
N THR A 86 1.91 0.83 11.75
CA THR A 86 0.70 1.66 11.77
C THR A 86 -0.15 1.37 10.53
N VAL A 87 -1.39 0.94 10.73
CA VAL A 87 -2.35 0.69 9.64
C VAL A 87 -3.08 1.98 9.29
N TYR A 88 -2.98 2.38 8.02
CA TYR A 88 -3.68 3.55 7.49
C TYR A 88 -5.09 3.20 6.97
N TYR A 89 -5.23 2.02 6.37
CA TYR A 89 -6.49 1.58 5.80
C TYR A 89 -6.51 0.06 5.60
N THR A 90 -7.70 -0.53 5.72
CA THR A 90 -7.93 -1.95 5.41
C THR A 90 -9.17 -2.07 4.54
N GLN A 91 -9.03 -2.65 3.37
CA GLN A 91 -10.14 -3.07 2.53
C GLN A 91 -10.39 -4.56 2.71
N LEU A 92 -11.57 -4.89 3.21
CA LEU A 92 -12.04 -6.27 3.35
C LEU A 92 -12.78 -6.73 2.08
N GLU A 93 -12.98 -8.03 1.98
CA GLU A 93 -13.86 -8.64 0.97
C GLU A 93 -13.46 -8.32 -0.48
N VAL A 94 -12.18 -8.11 -0.77
CA VAL A 94 -11.67 -7.88 -2.12
C VAL A 94 -11.65 -9.20 -2.88
N PRO A 95 -12.42 -9.35 -3.98
CA PRO A 95 -12.46 -10.60 -4.73
C PRO A 95 -11.09 -10.93 -5.35
N TYR A 96 -10.81 -12.22 -5.49
CA TYR A 96 -9.62 -12.69 -6.20
C TYR A 96 -9.48 -12.02 -7.58
N ASN A 97 -8.25 -11.66 -7.91
CA ASN A 97 -7.87 -11.02 -9.17
C ASN A 97 -8.55 -9.64 -9.43
N THR A 98 -8.99 -8.95 -8.36
CA THR A 98 -9.42 -7.56 -8.44
C THR A 98 -8.41 -6.65 -7.76
N THR A 99 -8.31 -5.41 -8.24
CA THR A 99 -7.40 -4.40 -7.69
C THR A 99 -8.08 -3.69 -6.52
N PRO A 100 -7.49 -3.70 -5.32
CA PRO A 100 -8.02 -2.96 -4.19
C PRO A 100 -7.86 -1.45 -4.40
N THR A 101 -8.67 -0.68 -3.69
CA THR A 101 -8.61 0.79 -3.71
C THR A 101 -8.24 1.30 -2.32
N TYR A 102 -7.23 2.14 -2.24
CA TYR A 102 -6.92 2.84 -1.00
C TYR A 102 -7.99 3.91 -0.73
N GLY A 103 -8.68 3.78 0.38
CA GLY A 103 -9.76 4.69 0.80
C GLY A 103 -9.41 5.57 2.00
N GLY A 104 -8.14 5.55 2.45
CA GLY A 104 -7.67 6.36 3.58
C GLY A 104 -7.20 7.76 3.18
N THR A 105 -6.74 8.52 4.17
CA THR A 105 -6.04 9.80 3.94
C THR A 105 -4.60 9.55 3.49
N THR A 106 -4.01 10.48 2.74
CA THR A 106 -2.60 10.38 2.34
C THR A 106 -1.72 10.08 3.54
N PRO A 107 -0.90 9.01 3.49
CA PRO A 107 0.01 8.69 4.58
C PRO A 107 0.98 9.84 4.89
N THR A 108 1.29 10.02 6.16
CA THR A 108 2.26 11.02 6.61
C THR A 108 3.32 10.37 7.48
N LYS A 109 4.56 10.82 7.31
CA LYS A 109 5.69 10.47 8.17
C LYS A 109 6.21 11.76 8.79
N PRO A 110 6.34 11.86 10.13
CA PRO A 110 6.87 13.05 10.79
C PRO A 110 8.28 13.37 10.31
N SER A 111 8.57 14.67 10.15
CA SER A 111 9.93 15.14 9.91
C SER A 111 10.82 14.82 11.10
N ASP A 112 12.08 14.52 10.84
CA ASP A 112 13.13 14.51 11.86
C ASP A 112 14.03 15.77 11.76
N ALA A 113 15.16 15.79 12.45
CA ALA A 113 16.06 16.92 12.39
C ALA A 113 16.70 17.10 11.02
N GLN A 114 16.83 16.05 10.24
CA GLN A 114 17.55 16.03 8.97
C GLN A 114 16.65 16.10 7.75
N TYR A 115 15.48 15.44 7.79
CA TYR A 115 14.61 15.27 6.63
C TYR A 115 13.16 15.65 6.88
N ASP A 116 12.54 16.20 5.86
CA ASP A 116 11.11 16.22 5.65
C ASP A 116 10.73 15.04 4.74
N TYR A 117 9.56 14.42 5.01
CA TYR A 117 9.10 13.23 4.29
C TYR A 117 7.80 13.53 3.56
N THR A 118 7.70 13.04 2.32
CA THR A 118 6.50 13.13 1.50
C THR A 118 6.12 11.74 1.02
N PHE A 119 4.85 11.37 1.15
CA PHE A 119 4.36 10.11 0.61
C PHE A 119 4.59 10.05 -0.90
N ASP A 120 5.14 8.92 -1.36
CA ASP A 120 5.44 8.66 -2.76
C ASP A 120 4.49 7.62 -3.35
N SER A 121 4.53 6.41 -2.82
CA SER A 121 3.85 5.27 -3.42
C SER A 121 3.58 4.15 -2.41
N TRP A 122 2.94 3.10 -2.89
CA TRP A 122 2.76 1.85 -2.16
C TRP A 122 3.68 0.75 -2.71
N GLN A 123 4.27 -0.04 -1.81
CA GLN A 123 5.05 -1.22 -2.15
C GLN A 123 4.41 -2.48 -1.54
N PRO A 124 4.08 -3.53 -2.33
CA PRO A 124 4.13 -3.56 -3.80
C PRO A 124 3.19 -2.55 -4.45
N ASN A 125 3.37 -2.26 -5.73
CA ASN A 125 2.41 -1.44 -6.48
C ASN A 125 1.02 -2.06 -6.40
N ILE A 126 0.00 -1.20 -6.26
CA ILE A 126 -1.39 -1.65 -6.18
C ILE A 126 -1.77 -2.32 -7.50
N GLY A 127 -2.19 -3.58 -7.40
CA GLY A 127 -2.58 -4.40 -8.54
C GLY A 127 -3.56 -5.50 -8.12
N PRO A 128 -3.99 -6.35 -9.07
CA PRO A 128 -4.92 -7.45 -8.77
C PRO A 128 -4.35 -8.41 -7.72
N ILE A 129 -5.07 -8.61 -6.61
CA ILE A 129 -4.62 -9.47 -5.51
C ILE A 129 -4.95 -10.93 -5.75
N GLN A 130 -4.06 -11.81 -5.28
CA GLN A 130 -4.22 -13.27 -5.36
C GLN A 130 -4.33 -13.93 -3.98
N GLY A 131 -4.31 -13.12 -2.92
CA GLY A 131 -4.39 -13.50 -1.52
C GLY A 131 -4.45 -12.25 -0.64
N ASN A 132 -4.44 -12.42 0.68
CA ASN A 132 -4.28 -11.30 1.59
C ASN A 132 -2.97 -10.58 1.28
N THR A 133 -3.04 -9.28 1.10
CA THR A 133 -1.91 -8.47 0.63
C THR A 133 -1.70 -7.27 1.54
N GLU A 134 -0.45 -7.00 1.88
CA GLU A 134 -0.03 -5.81 2.61
C GLU A 134 0.71 -4.86 1.67
N TYR A 135 0.36 -3.58 1.77
CA TYR A 135 0.98 -2.49 1.03
C TYR A 135 1.68 -1.56 2.01
N CYS A 136 2.99 -1.40 1.84
CA CYS A 136 3.82 -0.54 2.66
C CYS A 136 3.92 0.85 2.03
N ALA A 137 3.64 1.89 2.81
CA ALA A 137 3.84 3.27 2.37
C ALA A 137 5.33 3.54 2.10
N GLN A 138 5.62 4.13 0.95
CA GLN A 138 6.95 4.62 0.60
C GLN A 138 6.97 6.13 0.70
N PHE A 139 8.08 6.68 1.18
CA PHE A 139 8.27 8.12 1.35
C PHE A 139 9.55 8.57 0.66
N THR A 140 9.49 9.70 -0.03
CA THR A 140 10.67 10.45 -0.43
C THR A 140 11.09 11.37 0.71
N SER A 141 12.40 11.61 0.85
CA SER A 141 12.97 12.51 1.85
C SER A 141 13.60 13.73 1.18
N THR A 142 13.39 14.90 1.76
CA THR A 142 14.02 16.16 1.36
C THR A 142 14.84 16.69 2.53
N LEU A 143 16.11 17.04 2.27
CA LEU A 143 17.00 17.57 3.29
C LEU A 143 16.47 18.91 3.80
N ARG A 144 16.35 19.04 5.10
CA ARG A 144 15.86 20.25 5.76
C ARG A 144 16.90 21.38 5.69
N LYS A 145 16.40 22.60 5.67
CA LYS A 145 17.19 23.82 5.74
C LYS A 145 16.86 24.57 7.02
N TYR A 146 17.87 25.21 7.58
CA TYR A 146 17.78 25.97 8.81
C TYR A 146 18.35 27.36 8.62
N ILE A 147 17.74 28.33 9.28
CA ILE A 147 18.20 29.71 9.25
C ILE A 147 19.39 29.83 10.21
N ILE A 148 20.52 30.27 9.68
CA ILE A 148 21.73 30.62 10.46
C ILE A 148 21.94 32.13 10.37
N THR A 149 22.05 32.77 11.53
CA THR A 149 22.18 34.18 11.66
C THR A 149 23.58 34.54 12.20
N PHE A 150 24.28 35.42 11.51
CA PHE A 150 25.53 35.97 11.94
C PHE A 150 25.29 37.38 12.47
N ASN A 151 25.57 37.60 13.75
CA ASN A 151 25.38 38.89 14.39
C ASN A 151 26.72 39.60 14.66
N ASN A 152 26.71 40.93 14.64
CA ASN A 152 27.81 41.77 15.05
C ASN A 152 27.94 41.76 16.59
N TYR A 153 29.03 42.33 17.10
CA TYR A 153 29.33 42.47 18.54
C TYR A 153 28.23 43.18 19.35
N ASP A 154 27.41 44.02 18.70
CA ASP A 154 26.30 44.78 19.30
C ASP A 154 24.93 44.11 19.13
N GLY A 155 24.90 42.91 18.57
CA GLY A 155 23.70 42.15 18.31
C GLY A 155 22.99 42.46 16.99
N THR A 156 23.52 43.43 16.20
CA THR A 156 22.94 43.72 14.88
C THR A 156 23.18 42.53 13.92
N THR A 157 22.16 42.16 13.16
CA THR A 157 22.28 41.08 12.19
C THR A 157 23.09 41.51 10.98
N LEU A 158 24.16 40.76 10.70
CA LEU A 158 25.02 40.92 9.54
C LEU A 158 24.62 40.08 8.36
N GLN A 159 24.13 38.84 8.63
CA GLN A 159 23.64 37.92 7.64
C GLN A 159 22.63 36.96 8.30
N SER A 160 21.56 36.66 7.59
CA SER A 160 20.62 35.60 7.93
C SER A 160 20.31 34.84 6.65
N SER A 161 20.64 33.56 6.60
CA SER A 161 20.53 32.74 5.39
C SER A 161 20.18 31.29 5.73
N GLU A 162 19.52 30.60 4.80
CA GLU A 162 19.23 29.18 4.89
C GLU A 162 20.45 28.35 4.50
N PHE A 163 20.72 27.32 5.31
CA PHE A 163 21.76 26.34 5.05
C PHE A 163 21.16 24.92 5.23
N GLU A 164 21.57 23.98 4.38
CA GLU A 164 21.15 22.61 4.47
C GLU A 164 21.71 21.95 5.73
N TYR A 165 20.93 21.04 6.32
CA TYR A 165 21.39 20.21 7.42
C TYR A 165 22.73 19.54 7.10
N GLY A 166 23.66 19.56 8.02
CA GLY A 166 25.01 19.01 7.88
C GLY A 166 26.01 19.90 7.10
N SER A 167 25.54 20.93 6.38
CA SER A 167 26.44 21.85 5.71
C SER A 167 27.15 22.79 6.73
N THR A 168 28.32 23.27 6.37
CA THR A 168 29.03 24.27 7.21
C THR A 168 28.63 25.66 6.75
N PRO A 169 28.00 26.49 7.62
CA PRO A 169 27.63 27.86 7.26
C PRO A 169 28.81 28.73 6.90
N VAL A 170 28.61 29.60 5.92
CA VAL A 170 29.63 30.56 5.47
C VAL A 170 29.08 31.99 5.59
N TYR A 171 29.80 32.83 6.29
CA TYR A 171 29.54 34.25 6.26
C TYR A 171 30.11 34.85 4.96
N SER A 172 29.30 35.49 4.17
CA SER A 172 29.65 36.04 2.85
C SER A 172 29.81 37.56 2.86
N GLY A 173 29.61 38.19 4.00
CA GLY A 173 29.78 39.65 4.16
C GLY A 173 31.23 40.09 4.34
N SER A 174 31.42 41.38 4.49
CA SER A 174 32.74 41.98 4.84
C SER A 174 33.13 41.65 6.27
N THR A 175 34.43 41.58 6.56
CA THR A 175 34.96 41.36 7.91
C THR A 175 34.29 42.28 8.92
N PRO A 176 33.65 41.73 9.98
CA PRO A 176 32.99 42.57 10.99
C PRO A 176 33.93 43.58 11.63
N GLN A 177 33.44 44.77 11.85
CA GLN A 177 34.24 45.89 12.41
C GLN A 177 33.62 46.34 13.73
N LYS A 178 34.49 46.60 14.70
CA LYS A 178 34.13 47.27 15.96
C LYS A 178 34.91 48.56 16.07
N PRO A 179 34.24 49.72 16.26
CA PRO A 179 34.92 51.00 16.40
C PRO A 179 35.88 50.99 17.57
N SER A 180 37.07 51.60 17.37
CA SER A 180 38.06 51.85 18.43
C SER A 180 37.50 52.86 19.46
N ASN A 181 37.95 52.74 20.69
CA ASN A 181 37.70 53.73 21.72
C ASN A 181 39.03 54.34 22.20
N ALA A 182 39.02 55.22 23.22
CA ALA A 182 40.22 55.93 23.72
C ALA A 182 41.30 54.96 24.25
N GLN A 183 40.96 53.71 24.61
CA GLN A 183 41.89 52.76 25.22
C GLN A 183 42.22 51.56 24.30
N TYR A 184 41.33 51.19 23.37
CA TYR A 184 41.46 49.95 22.62
C TYR A 184 41.15 50.12 21.15
N THR A 185 41.93 49.44 20.34
CA THR A 185 41.62 49.09 18.98
C THR A 185 41.13 47.59 18.93
N TYR A 186 40.21 47.30 18.05
CA TYR A 186 39.60 45.94 17.97
C TYR A 186 39.89 45.32 16.62
N THR A 187 40.13 43.99 16.65
CA THR A 187 40.33 43.18 15.45
C THR A 187 39.40 41.98 15.53
N PHE A 188 38.70 41.68 14.46
CA PHE A 188 37.87 40.50 14.38
C PHE A 188 38.73 39.23 14.49
N LYS A 189 38.37 38.31 15.39
CA LYS A 189 39.07 37.05 15.63
C LYS A 189 38.27 35.79 15.25
N GLY A 190 37.02 35.96 14.88
CA GLY A 190 36.12 34.84 14.57
C GLY A 190 34.77 34.94 15.24
N TRP A 191 33.98 33.96 14.99
CA TRP A 191 32.62 33.87 15.49
C TRP A 191 32.56 33.13 16.84
N LYS A 192 31.56 33.48 17.64
CA LYS A 192 31.26 32.79 18.91
C LYS A 192 29.74 32.63 19.05
N PRO A 193 29.20 31.37 19.11
CA PRO A 193 29.96 30.12 19.05
C PRO A 193 30.75 29.94 17.75
N GLY A 194 31.71 29.03 17.74
CA GLY A 194 32.45 28.69 16.52
C GLY A 194 31.50 28.06 15.48
N ILE A 195 31.83 28.28 14.20
CA ILE A 195 31.03 27.69 13.11
C ILE A 195 31.16 26.16 13.15
N VAL A 196 30.01 25.48 13.18
CA VAL A 196 29.88 24.03 13.18
C VAL A 196 28.83 23.62 12.10
N PRO A 197 28.82 22.37 11.69
CA PRO A 197 27.78 21.90 10.76
C PRO A 197 26.36 22.14 11.29
N VAL A 198 25.44 22.48 10.40
CA VAL A 198 24.05 22.81 10.72
C VAL A 198 23.30 21.57 11.24
N THR A 199 22.76 21.68 12.43
CA THR A 199 21.90 20.63 13.02
C THR A 199 20.55 21.21 13.46
N GLY A 200 20.34 22.51 13.29
CA GLY A 200 19.15 23.26 13.64
C GLY A 200 19.40 24.75 13.41
N GLU A 201 18.44 25.59 13.80
CA GLU A 201 18.62 27.06 13.78
C GLU A 201 19.71 27.47 14.75
N ALA A 202 20.49 28.48 14.37
CA ALA A 202 21.57 29.03 15.20
C ALA A 202 21.83 30.53 14.92
N THR A 203 22.31 31.20 15.96
CA THR A 203 22.72 32.62 15.93
C THR A 203 24.08 32.80 16.59
#